data_9e5b4a58509213414347e4a275cd408b
#
_entry.id   9e5b4a58509213414347e4a275cd408b
#
_cell.length_a   1.000
_cell.length_b   1.000
_cell.length_c   1.000
_cell.angle_alpha   90.00
_cell.angle_beta   90.00
_cell.angle_gamma   90.00
#
_symmetry.space_group_name_H-M   'P 1'
#
loop_
_entity.id
_entity.type
_entity.pdbx_description
1 polymer ?
#
loop_
_entity_poly.entity_id
_entity_poly.type
_entity_poly.pdbx_seq_one_letter_code
_entity_poly.pdbx_strand_id
1 'polypeptide(L)'
;MDPNGKVALITGGARIGQVVAGALANRGCSLSLTYRDSRDAAEKTAGAARATGVKATVLRADATDETEIAAAVRETVKSLGRLDILINMAAVYQKTPNPDGVHWSAIQDANAKSAFLYSIHSAPIMKQNGSGRIVNFSDWLPVTGRPQYKDYVPYYVSKASVAALTEALALQLAPEILVNAIAPGPILAPPNLTPEENAQVLEATPLARWGGAEEIAKTVLFFVETDFVTGEFIRVDGGRHLS
;
A
#
# COMPACT_ATOMS: atom_id res chain seq x y z
N MET A 1 9.38 -1.47 -15.01
CA MET A 1 10.03 -0.19 -15.40
C MET A 1 11.24 0.08 -14.51
N ASP A 2 12.24 0.83 -15.00
CA ASP A 2 13.33 1.35 -14.14
C ASP A 2 12.78 2.47 -13.25
N PRO A 3 12.90 2.42 -11.92
CA PRO A 3 12.45 3.47 -11.01
C PRO A 3 13.28 4.77 -11.08
N ASN A 4 14.47 4.72 -11.64
CA ASN A 4 15.36 5.87 -11.72
C ASN A 4 14.74 7.03 -12.53
N GLY A 5 14.72 8.22 -11.92
CA GLY A 5 14.10 9.41 -12.51
C GLY A 5 12.56 9.39 -12.55
N LYS A 6 11.91 8.39 -11.97
CA LYS A 6 10.45 8.28 -11.83
C LYS A 6 9.95 8.96 -10.57
N VAL A 7 8.65 9.10 -10.45
CA VAL A 7 7.97 9.65 -9.28
C VAL A 7 6.97 8.64 -8.74
N ALA A 8 7.07 8.35 -7.44
CA ALA A 8 6.12 7.51 -6.71
C ALA A 8 5.29 8.35 -5.73
N LEU A 9 3.98 8.13 -5.75
CA LEU A 9 3.04 8.56 -4.72
C LEU A 9 2.78 7.39 -3.78
N ILE A 10 3.10 7.55 -2.49
CA ILE A 10 2.87 6.55 -1.45
C ILE A 10 1.82 7.07 -0.47
N THR A 11 0.73 6.34 -0.31
CA THR A 11 -0.36 6.73 0.60
C THR A 11 -0.20 6.06 1.96
N GLY A 12 -0.33 6.82 3.06
CA GLY A 12 -0.34 6.25 4.42
C GLY A 12 0.99 5.62 4.88
N GLY A 13 2.12 6.16 4.48
CA GLY A 13 3.46 5.58 4.58
C GLY A 13 4.13 5.46 5.96
N ALA A 14 3.41 5.31 7.07
CA ALA A 14 4.03 5.03 8.37
C ALA A 14 4.58 3.59 8.47
N ARG A 15 5.56 3.37 9.36
CA ARG A 15 6.16 2.05 9.64
C ARG A 15 6.70 1.36 8.36
N ILE A 16 5.96 0.43 7.76
CA ILE A 16 6.35 -0.30 6.54
C ILE A 16 6.62 0.67 5.39
N GLY A 17 5.80 1.70 5.22
CA GLY A 17 5.95 2.69 4.16
C GLY A 17 7.24 3.47 4.20
N GLN A 18 7.86 3.65 5.37
CA GLN A 18 9.19 4.27 5.46
C GLN A 18 10.27 3.42 4.76
N VAL A 19 10.21 2.10 4.93
CA VAL A 19 11.17 1.17 4.30
C VAL A 19 10.91 1.07 2.80
N VAL A 20 9.65 1.03 2.37
CA VAL A 20 9.26 1.08 0.95
C VAL A 20 9.74 2.37 0.29
N ALA A 21 9.51 3.52 0.95
CA ALA A 21 9.97 4.82 0.48
C ALA A 21 11.51 4.88 0.33
N GLY A 22 12.24 4.38 1.34
CA GLY A 22 13.70 4.27 1.28
C GLY A 22 14.20 3.38 0.14
N ALA A 23 13.54 2.25 -0.09
CA ALA A 23 13.90 1.33 -1.15
C ALA A 23 13.71 1.96 -2.55
N LEU A 24 12.62 2.69 -2.77
CA LEU A 24 12.37 3.43 -4.01
C LEU A 24 13.34 4.61 -4.18
N ALA A 25 13.60 5.37 -3.11
CA ALA A 25 14.56 6.49 -3.14
C ALA A 25 15.98 6.02 -3.49
N ASN A 26 16.43 4.89 -2.93
CA ASN A 26 17.73 4.28 -3.26
C ASN A 26 17.83 3.79 -4.71
N ARG A 27 16.71 3.66 -5.42
CA ARG A 27 16.64 3.38 -6.86
C ARG A 27 16.49 4.65 -7.70
N GLY A 28 16.68 5.84 -7.12
CA GLY A 28 16.59 7.13 -7.81
C GLY A 28 15.17 7.61 -8.07
N CYS A 29 14.15 7.05 -7.39
CA CYS A 29 12.76 7.46 -7.52
C CYS A 29 12.45 8.63 -6.59
N SER A 30 11.90 9.72 -7.12
CA SER A 30 11.40 10.84 -6.32
C SER A 30 10.06 10.50 -5.68
N LEU A 31 9.76 11.05 -4.51
CA LEU A 31 8.66 10.60 -3.68
C LEU A 31 7.66 11.72 -3.35
N SER A 32 6.38 11.37 -3.41
CA SER A 32 5.30 12.11 -2.77
C SER A 32 4.69 11.22 -1.69
N LEU A 33 4.64 11.70 -0.45
CA LEU A 33 4.12 10.94 0.68
C LEU A 33 2.87 11.61 1.21
N THR A 34 1.76 10.87 1.33
CA THR A 34 0.57 11.42 1.99
C THR A 34 0.48 10.98 3.44
N TYR A 35 -0.08 11.84 4.27
CA TYR A 35 -0.42 11.57 5.66
C TYR A 35 -1.77 12.20 6.02
N ARG A 36 -2.46 11.66 7.02
CA ARG A 36 -3.64 12.30 7.62
C ARG A 36 -3.25 13.04 8.89
N ASP A 37 -2.67 12.33 9.87
CA ASP A 37 -2.37 12.85 11.20
C ASP A 37 -0.87 12.78 11.58
N SER A 38 -0.07 11.95 10.89
CA SER A 38 1.33 11.66 11.24
C SER A 38 2.35 12.47 10.41
N ARG A 39 2.23 13.82 10.44
CA ARG A 39 3.11 14.70 9.66
C ARG A 39 4.59 14.48 9.91
N ASP A 40 5.00 14.41 11.18
CA ASP A 40 6.42 14.30 11.56
C ASP A 40 7.03 12.98 11.03
N ALA A 41 6.30 11.89 11.08
CA ALA A 41 6.75 10.61 10.51
C ALA A 41 6.93 10.70 8.98
N ALA A 42 6.00 11.35 8.29
CA ALA A 42 6.08 11.57 6.85
C ALA A 42 7.27 12.47 6.48
N GLU A 43 7.48 13.57 7.21
CA GLU A 43 8.63 14.48 7.00
C GLU A 43 9.97 13.80 7.29
N LYS A 44 10.05 12.97 8.33
CA LYS A 44 11.25 12.17 8.61
C LYS A 44 11.57 11.25 7.44
N THR A 45 10.55 10.57 6.90
CA THR A 45 10.71 9.69 5.74
C THR A 45 11.14 10.46 4.49
N ALA A 46 10.51 11.60 4.22
CA ALA A 46 10.88 12.47 3.10
C ALA A 46 12.30 13.03 3.26
N GLY A 47 12.70 13.40 4.46
CA GLY A 47 14.06 13.84 4.78
C GLY A 47 15.11 12.77 4.48
N ALA A 48 14.85 11.53 4.89
CA ALA A 48 15.70 10.39 4.58
C ALA A 48 15.81 10.14 3.06
N ALA A 49 14.69 10.25 2.34
CA ALA A 49 14.71 10.12 0.88
C ALA A 49 15.53 11.24 0.22
N ARG A 50 15.35 12.50 0.64
CA ARG A 50 16.15 13.63 0.12
C ARG A 50 17.65 13.45 0.34
N ALA A 51 18.05 12.81 1.42
CA ALA A 51 19.46 12.50 1.70
C ALA A 51 20.08 11.52 0.70
N THR A 52 19.29 10.75 -0.06
CA THR A 52 19.77 9.92 -1.17
C THR A 52 19.92 10.69 -2.50
N GLY A 53 19.57 11.97 -2.52
CA GLY A 53 19.69 12.84 -3.71
C GLY A 53 18.40 12.97 -4.53
N VAL A 54 17.31 12.28 -4.18
CA VAL A 54 16.02 12.41 -4.87
C VAL A 54 15.17 13.56 -4.29
N LYS A 55 14.18 14.00 -5.06
CA LYS A 55 13.17 14.95 -4.54
C LYS A 55 12.14 14.19 -3.70
N ALA A 56 11.67 14.83 -2.61
CA ALA A 56 10.57 14.29 -1.84
C ALA A 56 9.68 15.40 -1.29
N THR A 57 8.36 15.22 -1.40
CA THR A 57 7.34 16.12 -0.86
C THR A 57 6.39 15.37 0.08
N VAL A 58 5.76 16.10 0.98
CA VAL A 58 4.80 15.56 1.96
C VAL A 58 3.49 16.33 1.83
N LEU A 59 2.39 15.63 1.71
CA LEU A 59 1.07 16.20 1.47
C LEU A 59 0.07 15.68 2.52
N ARG A 60 -0.68 16.59 3.14
CA ARG A 60 -1.81 16.17 3.96
C ARG A 60 -2.95 15.73 3.03
N ALA A 61 -3.49 14.54 3.26
CA ALA A 61 -4.67 14.05 2.56
C ALA A 61 -5.40 13.02 3.43
N ASP A 62 -6.69 13.24 3.66
CA ASP A 62 -7.57 12.23 4.23
C ASP A 62 -7.96 11.26 3.10
N ALA A 63 -7.65 9.99 3.28
CA ALA A 63 -7.92 8.94 2.32
C ALA A 63 -9.44 8.63 2.15
N THR A 64 -10.30 9.20 2.98
CA THR A 64 -11.75 9.10 2.86
C THR A 64 -12.38 10.24 2.06
N ASP A 65 -11.64 11.32 1.79
CA ASP A 65 -12.09 12.51 1.05
C ASP A 65 -11.53 12.52 -0.38
N GLU A 66 -12.44 12.34 -1.36
CA GLU A 66 -12.05 12.32 -2.78
C GLU A 66 -11.43 13.64 -3.24
N THR A 67 -11.87 14.78 -2.70
CA THR A 67 -11.32 16.10 -3.06
C THR A 67 -9.86 16.23 -2.62
N GLU A 68 -9.54 15.76 -1.38
CA GLU A 68 -8.18 15.75 -0.86
C GLU A 68 -7.31 14.75 -1.62
N ILE A 69 -7.85 13.57 -1.98
CA ILE A 69 -7.16 12.57 -2.82
C ILE A 69 -6.79 13.16 -4.18
N ALA A 70 -7.77 13.74 -4.89
CA ALA A 70 -7.53 14.36 -6.19
C ALA A 70 -6.53 15.52 -6.11
N ALA A 71 -6.58 16.31 -5.03
CA ALA A 71 -5.62 17.38 -4.78
C ALA A 71 -4.22 16.83 -4.56
N ALA A 72 -4.05 15.77 -3.76
CA ALA A 72 -2.75 15.14 -3.51
C ALA A 72 -2.10 14.61 -4.80
N VAL A 73 -2.89 14.00 -5.69
CA VAL A 73 -2.40 13.56 -7.00
C VAL A 73 -1.94 14.76 -7.85
N ARG A 74 -2.74 15.82 -7.94
CA ARG A 74 -2.37 17.04 -8.68
C ARG A 74 -1.13 17.73 -8.13
N GLU A 75 -1.05 17.90 -6.79
CA GLU A 75 0.11 18.53 -6.14
C GLU A 75 1.39 17.68 -6.28
N THR A 76 1.28 16.34 -6.35
CA THR A 76 2.40 15.46 -6.69
C THR A 76 2.99 15.83 -8.05
N VAL A 77 2.14 15.93 -9.08
CA VAL A 77 2.58 16.28 -10.44
C VAL A 77 3.12 17.72 -10.50
N LYS A 78 2.45 18.67 -9.85
CA LYS A 78 2.90 20.06 -9.78
C LYS A 78 4.27 20.21 -9.14
N SER A 79 4.54 19.45 -8.07
CA SER A 79 5.79 19.55 -7.30
C SER A 79 6.95 18.77 -7.93
N LEU A 80 6.65 17.62 -8.54
CA LEU A 80 7.67 16.66 -9.00
C LEU A 80 7.69 16.47 -10.52
N GLY A 81 6.71 17.05 -11.25
CA GLY A 81 6.66 17.10 -12.71
C GLY A 81 5.98 15.90 -13.38
N ARG A 82 5.77 14.79 -12.66
CA ARG A 82 5.20 13.54 -13.18
C ARG A 82 4.62 12.67 -12.07
N LEU A 83 3.95 11.58 -12.45
CA LEU A 83 3.56 10.50 -11.56
C LEU A 83 3.58 9.18 -12.34
N ASP A 84 4.39 8.23 -11.91
CA ASP A 84 4.61 6.96 -12.60
C ASP A 84 4.23 5.74 -11.76
N ILE A 85 4.34 5.86 -10.43
CA ILE A 85 4.16 4.77 -9.49
C ILE A 85 3.19 5.22 -8.41
N LEU A 86 2.17 4.40 -8.13
CA LEU A 86 1.25 4.59 -7.02
C LEU A 86 1.33 3.40 -6.09
N ILE A 87 1.59 3.66 -4.80
CA ILE A 87 1.59 2.63 -3.75
C ILE A 87 0.45 2.94 -2.78
N ASN A 88 -0.63 2.18 -2.87
CA ASN A 88 -1.82 2.33 -2.03
C ASN A 88 -1.65 1.57 -0.72
N MET A 89 -1.09 2.23 0.31
CA MET A 89 -0.87 1.65 1.64
C MET A 89 -1.78 2.22 2.73
N ALA A 90 -2.51 3.31 2.46
CA ALA A 90 -3.45 3.87 3.43
C ALA A 90 -4.50 2.81 3.80
N ALA A 91 -4.64 2.54 5.08
CA ALA A 91 -5.60 1.57 5.59
C ALA A 91 -5.90 1.79 7.08
N VAL A 92 -7.13 1.47 7.47
CA VAL A 92 -7.55 1.33 8.84
C VAL A 92 -7.65 -0.16 9.16
N TYR A 93 -6.92 -0.60 10.20
CA TYR A 93 -7.00 -1.94 10.78
C TYR A 93 -7.63 -1.81 12.16
N GLN A 94 -8.90 -2.14 12.26
CA GLN A 94 -9.68 -1.93 13.47
C GLN A 94 -10.55 -3.12 13.79
N LYS A 95 -10.51 -3.55 15.05
CA LYS A 95 -11.45 -4.53 15.61
C LYS A 95 -12.82 -3.88 15.81
N THR A 96 -13.87 -4.53 15.32
CA THR A 96 -15.26 -4.06 15.36
C THR A 96 -16.17 -5.18 15.86
N PRO A 97 -16.26 -5.42 17.20
CA PRO A 97 -17.03 -6.53 17.76
C PRO A 97 -18.53 -6.45 17.43
N ASN A 98 -19.06 -5.23 17.39
CA ASN A 98 -20.44 -4.94 17.04
C ASN A 98 -20.47 -3.96 15.86
N PRO A 99 -20.21 -4.41 14.63
CA PRO A 99 -20.14 -3.53 13.47
C PRO A 99 -21.53 -2.98 13.13
N ASP A 100 -21.57 -1.71 12.78
CA ASP A 100 -22.74 -1.00 12.25
C ASP A 100 -22.41 -0.36 10.89
N GLY A 101 -23.38 0.34 10.31
CA GLY A 101 -23.20 1.01 9.04
C GLY A 101 -22.12 2.10 9.04
N VAL A 102 -21.89 2.75 10.20
CA VAL A 102 -20.84 3.79 10.34
C VAL A 102 -19.46 3.16 10.30
N HIS A 103 -19.22 2.11 11.09
CA HIS A 103 -17.96 1.36 11.07
C HIS A 103 -17.70 0.74 9.69
N TRP A 104 -18.74 0.20 9.06
CA TRP A 104 -18.65 -0.34 7.72
C TRP A 104 -18.16 0.71 6.74
N SER A 105 -18.88 1.83 6.63
CA SER A 105 -18.55 2.90 5.67
C SER A 105 -17.15 3.46 5.91
N ALA A 106 -16.80 3.77 7.15
CA ALA A 106 -15.49 4.32 7.48
C ALA A 106 -14.33 3.41 7.05
N ILE A 107 -14.46 2.09 7.24
CA ILE A 107 -13.41 1.13 6.88
C ILE A 107 -13.38 0.90 5.36
N GLN A 108 -14.54 0.80 4.69
CA GLN A 108 -14.60 0.68 3.23
C GLN A 108 -14.01 1.92 2.55
N ASP A 109 -14.36 3.12 3.02
CA ASP A 109 -13.87 4.39 2.46
C ASP A 109 -12.35 4.51 2.62
N ALA A 110 -11.82 4.20 3.81
CA ALA A 110 -10.39 4.31 4.07
C ALA A 110 -9.54 3.25 3.33
N ASN A 111 -10.04 2.04 3.11
CA ASN A 111 -9.26 0.92 2.60
C ASN A 111 -9.50 0.66 1.10
N ALA A 112 -10.75 0.40 0.70
CA ALA A 112 -11.08 -0.01 -0.66
C ALA A 112 -11.34 1.19 -1.58
N LYS A 113 -12.24 2.10 -1.16
CA LYS A 113 -12.59 3.27 -1.96
C LYS A 113 -11.39 4.19 -2.17
N SER A 114 -10.56 4.40 -1.14
CA SER A 114 -9.34 5.21 -1.29
C SER A 114 -8.40 4.65 -2.35
N ALA A 115 -8.13 3.34 -2.35
CA ALA A 115 -7.28 2.70 -3.35
C ALA A 115 -7.86 2.85 -4.77
N PHE A 116 -9.19 2.74 -4.91
CA PHE A 116 -9.87 3.01 -6.17
C PHE A 116 -9.68 4.47 -6.62
N LEU A 117 -9.98 5.43 -5.74
CA LEU A 117 -9.91 6.86 -6.08
C LEU A 117 -8.49 7.31 -6.43
N TYR A 118 -7.48 6.94 -5.63
CA TYR A 118 -6.09 7.23 -5.98
C TYR A 118 -5.72 6.64 -7.35
N SER A 119 -6.17 5.43 -7.64
CA SER A 119 -5.88 4.75 -8.91
C SER A 119 -6.51 5.46 -10.10
N ILE A 120 -7.80 5.82 -10.03
CA ILE A 120 -8.49 6.48 -11.15
C ILE A 120 -8.00 7.92 -11.38
N HIS A 121 -7.62 8.65 -10.33
CA HIS A 121 -7.05 9.99 -10.48
C HIS A 121 -5.60 9.96 -10.98
N SER A 122 -4.84 8.91 -10.71
CA SER A 122 -3.45 8.75 -11.17
C SER A 122 -3.35 8.19 -12.59
N ALA A 123 -4.27 7.33 -12.99
CA ALA A 123 -4.21 6.60 -14.27
C ALA A 123 -4.11 7.51 -15.52
N PRO A 124 -4.88 8.61 -15.66
CA PRO A 124 -4.76 9.50 -16.81
C PRO A 124 -3.36 10.11 -16.94
N ILE A 125 -2.73 10.46 -15.80
CA ILE A 125 -1.39 11.03 -15.75
C ILE A 125 -0.35 9.99 -16.16
N MET A 126 -0.45 8.77 -15.64
CA MET A 126 0.43 7.67 -15.98
C MET A 126 0.34 7.30 -17.47
N LYS A 127 -0.87 7.30 -18.03
CA LYS A 127 -1.08 7.07 -19.47
C LYS A 127 -0.40 8.16 -20.32
N GLN A 128 -0.48 9.42 -19.93
CA GLN A 128 0.23 10.51 -20.59
C GLN A 128 1.75 10.37 -20.51
N ASN A 129 2.28 9.77 -19.44
CA ASN A 129 3.70 9.45 -19.29
C ASN A 129 4.11 8.18 -20.07
N GLY A 130 3.17 7.48 -20.73
CA GLY A 130 3.37 6.28 -21.53
C GLY A 130 3.42 4.96 -20.74
N SER A 131 3.51 5.00 -19.42
CA SER A 131 3.48 3.79 -18.57
C SER A 131 3.23 4.13 -17.11
N GLY A 132 2.68 3.16 -16.36
CA GLY A 132 2.45 3.30 -14.92
C GLY A 132 2.55 1.98 -14.15
N ARG A 133 2.70 2.10 -12.83
CA ARG A 133 2.63 0.98 -11.88
C ARG A 133 1.74 1.35 -10.71
N ILE A 134 0.79 0.49 -10.42
CA ILE A 134 -0.07 0.61 -9.22
C ILE A 134 0.15 -0.64 -8.37
N VAL A 135 0.52 -0.45 -7.12
CA VAL A 135 0.68 -1.53 -6.14
C VAL A 135 -0.30 -1.29 -5.00
N ASN A 136 -1.28 -2.15 -4.89
CA ASN A 136 -2.29 -2.12 -3.84
C ASN A 136 -1.86 -2.98 -2.64
N PHE A 137 -2.37 -2.65 -1.46
CA PHE A 137 -2.15 -3.45 -0.25
C PHE A 137 -3.46 -4.11 0.19
N SER A 138 -3.61 -5.39 -0.11
CA SER A 138 -4.65 -6.27 0.41
C SER A 138 -4.25 -6.81 1.81
N ASP A 139 -4.60 -8.03 2.10
CA ASP A 139 -4.20 -8.77 3.30
C ASP A 139 -4.15 -10.27 2.97
N TRP A 140 -3.33 -11.04 3.67
CA TRP A 140 -3.21 -12.47 3.42
C TRP A 140 -4.51 -13.25 3.70
N LEU A 141 -5.32 -12.80 4.68
CA LEU A 141 -6.56 -13.45 5.10
C LEU A 141 -7.63 -13.55 4.00
N PRO A 142 -8.04 -12.46 3.34
CA PRO A 142 -9.06 -12.53 2.29
C PRO A 142 -8.65 -13.41 1.12
N VAL A 143 -7.37 -13.36 0.75
CA VAL A 143 -6.85 -14.14 -0.38
C VAL A 143 -6.67 -15.63 -0.08
N THR A 144 -6.78 -16.05 1.19
CA THR A 144 -6.82 -17.47 1.57
C THR A 144 -8.23 -18.05 1.59
N GLY A 145 -9.25 -17.20 1.66
CA GLY A 145 -10.64 -17.60 1.89
C GLY A 145 -10.88 -18.19 3.28
N ARG A 146 -9.95 -18.01 4.22
CA ARG A 146 -10.01 -18.56 5.59
C ARG A 146 -10.04 -17.43 6.62
N PRO A 147 -11.21 -16.89 6.98
CA PRO A 147 -11.31 -15.88 8.03
C PRO A 147 -10.90 -16.49 9.38
N GLN A 148 -9.80 -16.01 9.96
CA GLN A 148 -9.29 -16.51 11.24
C GLN A 148 -9.59 -15.55 12.40
N TYR A 149 -9.90 -14.28 12.10
CA TYR A 149 -10.12 -13.28 13.14
C TYR A 149 -11.59 -12.91 13.26
N LYS A 150 -12.14 -13.12 14.46
CA LYS A 150 -13.45 -12.60 14.83
C LYS A 150 -13.38 -11.07 14.96
N ASP A 151 -14.54 -10.42 14.78
CA ASP A 151 -14.71 -8.98 14.99
C ASP A 151 -13.96 -8.07 13.98
N TYR A 152 -13.56 -8.60 12.82
CA TYR A 152 -12.91 -7.82 11.77
C TYR A 152 -13.68 -7.84 10.44
N VAL A 153 -15.00 -8.05 10.46
CA VAL A 153 -15.81 -8.22 9.25
C VAL A 153 -15.67 -7.05 8.26
N PRO A 154 -15.81 -5.76 8.66
CA PRO A 154 -15.64 -4.65 7.72
C PRO A 154 -14.22 -4.57 7.15
N TYR A 155 -13.19 -4.82 7.97
CA TYR A 155 -11.81 -4.85 7.51
C TYR A 155 -11.56 -5.97 6.51
N TYR A 156 -11.95 -7.20 6.85
CA TYR A 156 -11.80 -8.38 5.98
C TYR A 156 -12.40 -8.12 4.60
N VAL A 157 -13.66 -7.63 4.56
CA VAL A 157 -14.35 -7.34 3.31
C VAL A 157 -13.64 -6.23 2.53
N SER A 158 -13.17 -5.16 3.20
CA SER A 158 -12.44 -4.09 2.51
C SER A 158 -11.17 -4.58 1.85
N LYS A 159 -10.44 -5.50 2.48
CA LYS A 159 -9.21 -6.07 1.92
C LYS A 159 -9.49 -7.10 0.81
N ALA A 160 -10.60 -7.84 0.90
CA ALA A 160 -11.10 -8.66 -0.22
C ALA A 160 -11.47 -7.79 -1.43
N SER A 161 -12.12 -6.65 -1.18
CA SER A 161 -12.45 -5.68 -2.24
C SER A 161 -11.21 -5.11 -2.92
N VAL A 162 -10.12 -4.86 -2.18
CA VAL A 162 -8.84 -4.42 -2.78
C VAL A 162 -8.25 -5.49 -3.70
N ALA A 163 -8.37 -6.78 -3.37
CA ALA A 163 -7.91 -7.85 -4.24
C ALA A 163 -8.72 -7.85 -5.57
N ALA A 164 -10.06 -7.87 -5.48
CA ALA A 164 -10.92 -7.82 -6.66
C ALA A 164 -10.72 -6.53 -7.49
N LEU A 165 -10.55 -5.38 -6.82
CA LEU A 165 -10.24 -4.10 -7.46
C LEU A 165 -8.94 -4.16 -8.26
N THR A 166 -7.92 -4.86 -7.75
CA THR A 166 -6.63 -5.02 -8.43
C THR A 166 -6.79 -5.72 -9.76
N GLU A 167 -7.53 -6.83 -9.82
CA GLU A 167 -7.79 -7.56 -11.06
C GLU A 167 -8.62 -6.72 -12.05
N ALA A 168 -9.67 -6.06 -11.57
CA ALA A 168 -10.51 -5.21 -12.40
C ALA A 168 -9.75 -4.02 -13.00
N LEU A 169 -8.91 -3.35 -12.21
CA LEU A 169 -8.08 -2.24 -12.68
C LEU A 169 -6.96 -2.73 -13.60
N ALA A 170 -6.38 -3.90 -13.36
CA ALA A 170 -5.38 -4.48 -14.24
C ALA A 170 -5.92 -4.69 -15.64
N LEU A 171 -7.13 -5.25 -15.77
CA LEU A 171 -7.81 -5.42 -17.05
C LEU A 171 -8.16 -4.07 -17.70
N GLN A 172 -8.66 -3.11 -16.92
CA GLN A 172 -9.13 -1.80 -17.40
C GLN A 172 -8.01 -0.88 -17.87
N LEU A 173 -6.82 -0.99 -17.26
CA LEU A 173 -5.71 -0.03 -17.43
C LEU A 173 -4.56 -0.56 -18.27
N ALA A 174 -4.57 -1.85 -18.60
CA ALA A 174 -3.61 -2.44 -19.54
C ALA A 174 -3.81 -1.86 -20.96
N PRO A 175 -2.75 -1.81 -21.79
CA PRO A 175 -1.38 -2.27 -21.52
C PRO A 175 -0.48 -1.23 -20.82
N GLU A 176 -0.91 0.03 -20.70
CA GLU A 176 -0.02 1.11 -20.26
C GLU A 176 0.28 1.04 -18.75
N ILE A 177 -0.66 0.58 -17.93
CA ILE A 177 -0.52 0.55 -16.48
C ILE A 177 -0.67 -0.87 -15.97
N LEU A 178 0.36 -1.37 -15.27
CA LEU A 178 0.30 -2.65 -14.58
C LEU A 178 -0.19 -2.42 -13.13
N VAL A 179 -1.18 -3.20 -12.73
CA VAL A 179 -1.80 -3.11 -11.40
C VAL A 179 -1.67 -4.44 -10.70
N ASN A 180 -1.02 -4.44 -9.54
CA ASN A 180 -0.81 -5.65 -8.74
C ASN A 180 -1.05 -5.36 -7.26
N ALA A 181 -1.14 -6.39 -6.43
CA ALA A 181 -1.32 -6.24 -5.00
C ALA A 181 -0.33 -7.07 -4.18
N ILE A 182 -0.01 -6.57 -3.00
CA ILE A 182 0.68 -7.30 -1.95
C ILE A 182 -0.34 -7.71 -0.89
N ALA A 183 -0.26 -8.93 -0.41
CA ALA A 183 -1.06 -9.48 0.67
C ALA A 183 -0.14 -9.79 1.88
N PRO A 184 0.14 -8.81 2.76
CA PRO A 184 1.03 -8.99 3.89
C PRO A 184 0.43 -9.92 4.94
N GLY A 185 1.26 -10.76 5.55
CA GLY A 185 0.98 -11.48 6.78
C GLY A 185 1.68 -10.84 7.98
N PRO A 186 2.28 -11.63 8.89
CA PRO A 186 2.97 -11.12 10.07
C PRO A 186 4.30 -10.44 9.69
N ILE A 187 4.23 -9.16 9.35
CA ILE A 187 5.38 -8.36 8.90
C ILE A 187 6.08 -7.67 10.06
N LEU A 188 5.35 -6.89 10.87
CA LEU A 188 5.89 -6.16 12.02
C LEU A 188 5.02 -6.44 13.25
N ALA A 189 5.65 -6.88 14.32
CA ALA A 189 4.96 -7.10 15.58
C ALA A 189 4.29 -5.79 16.06
N PRO A 190 3.03 -5.85 16.54
CA PRO A 190 2.39 -4.73 17.22
C PRO A 190 3.19 -4.33 18.49
N PRO A 191 3.23 -3.03 18.86
CA PRO A 191 4.00 -2.58 20.01
C PRO A 191 3.60 -3.22 21.35
N ASN A 192 2.34 -3.62 21.48
CA ASN A 192 1.76 -4.15 22.72
C ASN A 192 1.47 -5.66 22.64
N LEU A 193 2.18 -6.38 21.76
CA LEU A 193 2.02 -7.82 21.61
C LEU A 193 2.58 -8.53 22.86
N THR A 194 1.79 -9.43 23.48
CA THR A 194 2.28 -10.22 24.62
C THR A 194 3.25 -11.31 24.15
N PRO A 195 4.11 -11.84 25.05
CA PRO A 195 4.98 -12.97 24.71
C PRO A 195 4.20 -14.20 24.18
N GLU A 196 3.04 -14.48 24.76
CA GLU A 196 2.16 -15.60 24.40
C GLU A 196 1.57 -15.41 23.01
N GLU A 197 1.05 -14.21 22.72
CA GLU A 197 0.55 -13.86 21.37
C GLU A 197 1.68 -13.92 20.33
N ASN A 198 2.86 -13.44 20.70
CA ASN A 198 4.03 -13.53 19.81
C ASN A 198 4.39 -15.00 19.50
N ALA A 199 4.41 -15.86 20.52
CA ALA A 199 4.69 -17.29 20.34
C ALA A 199 3.66 -17.94 19.41
N GLN A 200 2.35 -17.64 19.60
CA GLN A 200 1.28 -18.15 18.74
C GLN A 200 1.45 -17.71 17.26
N VAL A 201 1.85 -16.45 17.03
CA VAL A 201 2.11 -15.96 15.67
C VAL A 201 3.28 -16.71 15.04
N LEU A 202 4.37 -16.91 15.79
CA LEU A 202 5.56 -17.58 15.29
C LEU A 202 5.30 -19.06 15.02
N GLU A 203 4.61 -19.77 15.93
CA GLU A 203 4.24 -21.18 15.78
C GLU A 203 3.36 -21.41 14.55
N ALA A 204 2.38 -20.54 14.33
CA ALA A 204 1.48 -20.65 13.20
C ALA A 204 2.05 -20.05 11.89
N THR A 205 3.31 -19.60 11.89
CA THR A 205 4.00 -19.10 10.69
C THR A 205 5.10 -20.09 10.31
N PRO A 206 5.04 -20.81 9.18
CA PRO A 206 6.03 -21.80 8.79
C PRO A 206 7.48 -21.33 8.84
N LEU A 207 7.75 -20.06 8.48
CA LEU A 207 9.09 -19.50 8.59
C LEU A 207 9.47 -19.08 10.02
N ALA A 208 8.61 -19.26 11.02
CA ALA A 208 8.83 -19.06 12.45
C ALA A 208 9.46 -17.70 12.83
N ARG A 209 9.15 -16.65 12.06
CA ARG A 209 9.62 -15.28 12.30
C ARG A 209 8.66 -14.24 11.73
N TRP A 210 8.77 -13.02 12.22
CA TRP A 210 8.21 -11.85 11.55
C TRP A 210 8.98 -11.56 10.26
N GLY A 211 8.24 -11.14 9.22
CA GLY A 211 8.83 -10.92 7.90
C GLY A 211 9.86 -9.78 7.87
N GLY A 212 9.52 -8.66 8.51
CA GLY A 212 10.24 -7.40 8.36
C GLY A 212 9.71 -6.58 7.18
N ALA A 213 9.79 -5.26 7.29
CA ALA A 213 9.31 -4.33 6.26
C ALA A 213 10.11 -4.44 4.96
N GLU A 214 11.33 -4.95 5.03
CA GLU A 214 12.24 -5.17 3.90
C GLU A 214 11.67 -6.18 2.89
N GLU A 215 10.95 -7.21 3.36
CA GLU A 215 10.32 -8.19 2.46
C GLU A 215 9.18 -7.55 1.65
N ILE A 216 8.45 -6.62 2.25
CA ILE A 216 7.45 -5.82 1.54
C ILE A 216 8.12 -4.90 0.52
N ALA A 217 9.22 -4.23 0.89
CA ALA A 217 9.92 -3.34 -0.02
C ALA A 217 10.49 -4.08 -1.24
N LYS A 218 11.05 -5.28 -1.05
CA LYS A 218 11.50 -6.16 -2.16
C LYS A 218 10.34 -6.50 -3.10
N THR A 219 9.16 -6.81 -2.56
CA THR A 219 7.99 -7.16 -3.35
C THR A 219 7.44 -5.95 -4.11
N VAL A 220 7.45 -4.76 -3.49
CA VAL A 220 7.12 -3.50 -4.19
C VAL A 220 8.07 -3.28 -5.36
N LEU A 221 9.39 -3.38 -5.14
CA LEU A 221 10.38 -3.24 -6.21
C LEU A 221 10.17 -4.27 -7.32
N PHE A 222 9.88 -5.53 -6.99
CA PHE A 222 9.55 -6.55 -7.99
C PHE A 222 8.38 -6.11 -8.87
N PHE A 223 7.26 -5.64 -8.30
CA PHE A 223 6.12 -5.18 -9.08
C PHE A 223 6.39 -3.90 -9.87
N VAL A 224 7.28 -3.04 -9.41
CA VAL A 224 7.70 -1.84 -10.14
C VAL A 224 8.60 -2.20 -11.32
N GLU A 225 9.56 -3.08 -11.10
CA GLU A 225 10.60 -3.42 -12.08
C GLU A 225 10.14 -4.43 -13.14
N THR A 226 9.13 -5.27 -12.85
CA THR A 226 8.58 -6.23 -13.83
C THR A 226 7.74 -5.54 -14.91
N ASP A 227 7.71 -6.11 -16.11
CA ASP A 227 6.97 -5.59 -17.27
C ASP A 227 5.91 -6.58 -17.81
N PHE A 228 5.77 -7.77 -17.21
CA PHE A 228 4.83 -8.81 -17.67
C PHE A 228 4.02 -9.46 -16.55
N VAL A 229 3.81 -8.73 -15.44
CA VAL A 229 2.95 -9.16 -14.33
C VAL A 229 1.91 -8.07 -14.06
N THR A 230 0.63 -8.42 -14.22
CA THR A 230 -0.51 -7.53 -13.92
C THR A 230 -1.71 -8.36 -13.46
N GLY A 231 -2.52 -7.81 -12.57
CA GLY A 231 -3.68 -8.49 -11.99
C GLY A 231 -3.32 -9.50 -10.90
N GLU A 232 -2.06 -9.57 -10.48
CA GLU A 232 -1.58 -10.57 -9.53
C GLU A 232 -1.53 -10.01 -8.11
N PHE A 233 -1.66 -10.90 -7.13
CA PHE A 233 -1.37 -10.57 -5.73
C PHE A 233 -0.40 -11.59 -5.14
N ILE A 234 0.66 -11.07 -4.50
CA ILE A 234 1.68 -11.90 -3.85
C ILE A 234 1.47 -11.86 -2.33
N ARG A 235 1.34 -13.05 -1.73
CA ARG A 235 1.37 -13.19 -0.27
C ARG A 235 2.81 -13.04 0.21
N VAL A 236 2.99 -12.12 1.16
CA VAL A 236 4.26 -11.96 1.88
C VAL A 236 3.97 -12.25 3.34
N ASP A 237 3.85 -13.53 3.68
CA ASP A 237 3.25 -13.98 4.94
C ASP A 237 4.03 -15.10 5.65
N GLY A 238 5.19 -15.47 5.14
CA GLY A 238 6.00 -16.53 5.72
C GLY A 238 5.35 -17.92 5.68
N GLY A 239 4.39 -18.14 4.78
CA GLY A 239 3.61 -19.37 4.68
C GLY A 239 2.40 -19.44 5.63
N ARG A 240 2.05 -18.34 6.32
CA ARG A 240 0.94 -18.28 7.29
C ARG A 240 -0.39 -18.78 6.72
N HIS A 241 -0.62 -18.63 5.44
CA HIS A 241 -1.83 -19.08 4.75
C HIS A 241 -1.95 -20.61 4.62
N LEU A 242 -0.89 -21.36 4.90
CA LEU A 242 -0.87 -22.83 4.83
C LEU A 242 -1.31 -23.47 6.15
N SER A 243 -1.29 -22.71 7.25
CA SER A 243 -1.59 -23.17 8.62
C SER A 243 -3.06 -23.06 8.95
#